data_852dff5802e432ac402a1da5d1a152ce
#
_entry.id   852dff5802e432ac402a1da5d1a152ce
#
_cell.length_a   1.000
_cell.length_b   1.000
_cell.length_c   1.000
_cell.angle_alpha   90.00
_cell.angle_beta   90.00
_cell.angle_gamma   90.00
#
_symmetry.space_group_name_H-M   'P 1'
#
loop_
_entity.id
_entity.type
_entity.pdbx_description
1 polymer ?
#
loop_
_entity_poly.entity_id
_entity_poly.type
_entity_poly.pdbx_seq_one_letter_code
_entity_poly.pdbx_strand_id
1 'polypeptide(L)'
;MFDIMTMAENIKAYRNNKGLNQYEFAEKLGISPQAVSKWECGQSCPSIENLCMISEILGISIDTLLSGSGDSEKMMIGIDGGGTKTEFVLFSESGRILNRIVLDGCNPNTVGMGEAMNILQLGIDTLMKIKGKISGIFVGAAGLDSGNNTSKIKKMLKEKYPKVKIRCENDVFNVI
;
A
#
# COMPACT_ATOMS: atom_id res chain seq x y z
N MET A 1 -12.12 13.46 6.26
CA MET A 1 -12.38 14.40 7.39
C MET A 1 -11.46 13.97 8.52
N PHE A 2 -10.72 14.90 9.15
CA PHE A 2 -9.87 14.59 10.30
C PHE A 2 -10.74 14.14 11.49
N ASP A 3 -10.37 13.01 12.10
CA ASP A 3 -11.03 12.49 13.30
C ASP A 3 -10.01 12.34 14.43
N ILE A 4 -10.26 13.07 15.53
CA ILE A 4 -9.38 13.09 16.70
C ILE A 4 -9.27 11.71 17.36
N MET A 5 -10.33 10.89 17.33
CA MET A 5 -10.31 9.56 17.93
C MET A 5 -9.44 8.61 17.14
N THR A 6 -9.51 8.66 15.81
CA THR A 6 -8.61 7.90 14.94
C THR A 6 -7.13 8.23 15.20
N MET A 7 -6.79 9.51 15.30
CA MET A 7 -5.42 9.91 15.65
C MET A 7 -5.02 9.40 17.05
N ALA A 8 -5.90 9.50 18.03
CA ALA A 8 -5.65 9.06 19.41
C ALA A 8 -5.36 7.55 19.46
N GLU A 9 -6.17 6.75 18.79
CA GLU A 9 -5.99 5.30 18.67
C GLU A 9 -4.67 4.96 17.98
N ASN A 10 -4.30 5.68 16.91
CA ASN A 10 -3.05 5.48 16.20
C ASN A 10 -1.84 5.79 17.07
N ILE A 11 -1.80 6.93 17.76
CA ILE A 11 -0.72 7.29 18.68
C ILE A 11 -0.52 6.14 19.68
N LYS A 12 -1.60 5.69 20.32
CA LYS A 12 -1.58 4.62 21.31
C LYS A 12 -1.10 3.29 20.73
N ALA A 13 -1.64 2.88 19.57
CA ALA A 13 -1.31 1.62 18.93
C ALA A 13 0.17 1.58 18.50
N TYR A 14 0.65 2.62 17.83
CA TYR A 14 2.04 2.67 17.37
C TYR A 14 3.05 2.80 18.52
N ARG A 15 2.72 3.56 19.58
CA ARG A 15 3.54 3.61 20.80
C ARG A 15 3.68 2.23 21.44
N ASN A 16 2.57 1.51 21.60
CA ASN A 16 2.56 0.13 22.13
C ASN A 16 3.37 -0.82 21.25
N ASN A 17 3.25 -0.72 19.91
CA ASN A 17 4.03 -1.54 18.98
C ASN A 17 5.55 -1.28 19.08
N LYS A 18 5.96 -0.10 19.53
CA LYS A 18 7.37 0.22 19.85
C LYS A 18 7.79 -0.24 21.25
N GLY A 19 6.89 -0.83 22.02
CA GLY A 19 7.17 -1.28 23.38
C GLY A 19 7.32 -0.13 24.40
N LEU A 20 6.91 1.09 24.07
CA LEU A 20 7.03 2.25 24.94
C LEU A 20 5.79 2.39 25.83
N ASN A 21 6.00 2.66 27.14
CA ASN A 21 4.91 3.14 27.99
C ASN A 21 4.70 4.66 27.80
N GLN A 22 3.62 5.22 28.38
CA GLN A 22 3.30 6.65 28.22
C GLN A 22 4.39 7.58 28.80
N TYR A 23 5.05 7.16 29.87
CA TYR A 23 6.12 7.93 30.50
C TYR A 23 7.37 8.00 29.61
N GLU A 24 7.83 6.86 29.13
CA GLU A 24 8.99 6.76 28.22
C GLU A 24 8.75 7.50 26.90
N PHE A 25 7.52 7.46 26.40
CA PHE A 25 7.16 8.17 25.18
C PHE A 25 7.12 9.69 25.39
N ALA A 26 6.58 10.14 26.52
CA ALA A 26 6.57 11.55 26.92
C ALA A 26 7.99 12.09 27.12
N GLU A 27 8.88 11.31 27.75
CA GLU A 27 10.30 11.65 27.92
C GLU A 27 11.00 11.89 26.60
N LYS A 28 10.78 11.00 25.61
CA LYS A 28 11.33 11.14 24.24
C LYS A 28 10.82 12.37 23.51
N LEU A 29 9.60 12.82 23.83
CA LEU A 29 8.97 14.01 23.25
C LEU A 29 9.27 15.30 24.04
N GLY A 30 9.91 15.21 25.21
CA GLY A 30 10.17 16.37 26.08
C GLY A 30 8.90 16.99 26.68
N ILE A 31 7.86 16.19 26.92
CA ILE A 31 6.55 16.65 27.41
C ILE A 31 6.12 15.86 28.67
N SER A 32 4.98 16.23 29.24
CA SER A 32 4.43 15.49 30.38
C SER A 32 3.68 14.23 29.96
N PRO A 33 3.71 13.13 30.76
CA PRO A 33 2.90 11.93 30.50
C PRO A 33 1.39 12.22 30.43
N GLN A 34 0.91 13.24 31.14
CA GLN A 34 -0.47 13.69 31.10
C GLN A 34 -0.86 14.21 29.72
N ALA A 35 0.07 14.87 29.00
CA ALA A 35 -0.19 15.32 27.63
C ALA A 35 -0.39 14.12 26.69
N VAL A 36 0.48 13.11 26.77
CA VAL A 36 0.34 11.85 26.02
C VAL A 36 -0.99 11.18 26.33
N SER A 37 -1.35 11.06 27.60
CA SER A 37 -2.62 10.47 28.02
C SER A 37 -3.84 11.21 27.44
N LYS A 38 -3.83 12.55 27.45
CA LYS A 38 -4.90 13.35 26.83
C LYS A 38 -5.01 13.13 25.32
N TRP A 39 -3.88 13.01 24.63
CA TRP A 39 -3.87 12.71 23.20
C TRP A 39 -4.44 11.32 22.91
N GLU A 40 -4.01 10.29 23.65
CA GLU A 40 -4.48 8.91 23.49
C GLU A 40 -5.94 8.69 23.90
N CYS A 41 -6.53 9.63 24.67
CA CYS A 41 -7.94 9.64 25.00
C CYS A 41 -8.78 10.57 24.09
N GLY A 42 -8.17 11.20 23.08
CA GLY A 42 -8.85 12.13 22.19
C GLY A 42 -9.31 13.43 22.86
N GLN A 43 -8.78 13.77 24.05
CA GLN A 43 -9.15 14.99 24.79
C GLN A 43 -8.45 16.25 24.31
N SER A 44 -7.32 16.09 23.61
CA SER A 44 -6.58 17.18 22.97
C SER A 44 -5.75 16.65 21.79
N CYS A 45 -5.34 17.57 20.90
CA CYS A 45 -4.43 17.25 19.79
C CYS A 45 -3.00 17.65 20.13
N PRO A 46 -1.99 16.90 19.64
CA PRO A 46 -0.61 17.37 19.61
C PRO A 46 -0.46 18.66 18.79
N SER A 47 0.53 19.48 19.11
CA SER A 47 0.96 20.58 18.24
C SER A 47 1.60 20.03 16.96
N ILE A 48 1.79 20.85 15.94
CA ILE A 48 2.45 20.45 14.70
C ILE A 48 3.87 19.94 14.99
N GLU A 49 4.63 20.61 15.85
CA GLU A 49 5.96 20.18 16.25
C GLU A 49 5.92 18.78 16.90
N ASN A 50 4.96 18.56 17.81
CA ASN A 50 4.78 17.25 18.43
C ASN A 50 4.37 16.17 17.42
N LEU A 51 3.53 16.48 16.42
CA LEU A 51 3.18 15.53 15.36
C LEU A 51 4.41 15.13 14.54
N CYS A 52 5.31 16.06 14.22
CA CYS A 52 6.58 15.76 13.55
C CYS A 52 7.44 14.82 14.42
N MET A 53 7.63 15.12 15.70
CA MET A 53 8.41 14.30 16.61
C MET A 53 7.79 12.90 16.80
N ILE A 54 6.48 12.81 16.94
CA ILE A 54 5.74 11.54 17.03
C ILE A 54 5.98 10.71 15.76
N SER A 55 5.88 11.33 14.59
CA SER A 55 6.14 10.69 13.29
C SER A 55 7.54 10.09 13.23
N GLU A 56 8.56 10.83 13.65
CA GLU A 56 9.95 10.36 13.68
C GLU A 56 10.16 9.22 14.69
N ILE A 57 9.70 9.38 15.94
CA ILE A 57 9.88 8.38 17.00
C ILE A 57 9.16 7.08 16.65
N LEU A 58 7.93 7.17 16.14
CA LEU A 58 7.14 6.01 15.79
C LEU A 58 7.51 5.41 14.42
N GLY A 59 8.19 6.18 13.55
CA GLY A 59 8.58 5.77 12.21
C GLY A 59 7.39 5.62 11.27
N ILE A 60 6.40 6.52 11.39
CA ILE A 60 5.19 6.55 10.55
C ILE A 60 4.98 7.95 9.98
N SER A 61 4.28 8.08 8.86
CA SER A 61 3.95 9.39 8.32
C SER A 61 2.90 10.11 9.15
N ILE A 62 2.89 11.45 9.11
CA ILE A 62 1.83 12.25 9.74
C ILE A 62 0.46 11.89 9.15
N ASP A 63 0.37 11.63 7.84
CA ASP A 63 -0.84 11.13 7.18
C ASP A 63 -1.36 9.85 7.84
N THR A 64 -0.48 8.88 8.08
CA THR A 64 -0.81 7.63 8.78
C THR A 64 -1.32 7.90 10.18
N LEU A 65 -0.67 8.83 10.88
CA LEU A 65 -1.06 9.21 12.24
C LEU A 65 -2.45 9.83 12.29
N LEU A 66 -2.80 10.67 11.31
CA LEU A 66 -4.05 11.43 11.28
C LEU A 66 -5.22 10.67 10.64
N SER A 67 -4.97 9.78 9.68
CA SER A 67 -6.02 9.12 8.91
C SER A 67 -6.31 7.68 9.30
N GLY A 68 -5.50 7.09 10.17
CA GLY A 68 -5.64 5.67 10.50
C GLY A 68 -5.20 4.70 9.40
N SER A 69 -4.60 5.20 8.35
CA SER A 69 -4.15 4.40 7.21
C SER A 69 -2.77 3.76 7.42
N GLY A 70 -2.42 3.40 8.65
CA GLY A 70 -1.22 2.64 8.94
C GLY A 70 -1.54 1.17 9.20
N ASP A 71 -0.88 0.27 8.51
CA ASP A 71 -0.87 -1.19 8.63
C ASP A 71 -2.17 -1.97 8.35
N SER A 72 -3.35 -1.34 8.27
CA SER A 72 -4.62 -2.04 7.99
C SER A 72 -5.32 -1.59 6.70
N GLU A 73 -4.96 -0.46 6.09
CA GLU A 73 -5.53 -0.10 4.80
C GLU A 73 -5.09 -1.12 3.75
N LYS A 74 -6.04 -1.84 3.20
CA LYS A 74 -5.76 -2.79 2.14
C LYS A 74 -5.32 -2.00 0.91
N MET A 75 -4.19 -2.38 0.37
CA MET A 75 -3.69 -1.83 -0.87
C MET A 75 -3.96 -2.81 -2.01
N MET A 76 -4.07 -2.27 -3.20
CA MET A 76 -4.26 -3.02 -4.43
C MET A 76 -3.26 -2.54 -5.48
N ILE A 77 -2.84 -3.46 -6.36
CA ILE A 77 -2.01 -3.15 -7.52
C ILE A 77 -2.89 -3.27 -8.76
N GLY A 78 -3.03 -2.18 -9.50
CA GLY A 78 -3.57 -2.16 -10.86
C GLY A 78 -2.44 -2.20 -11.87
N ILE A 79 -2.58 -3.01 -12.91
CA ILE A 79 -1.59 -3.17 -13.98
C ILE A 79 -2.30 -2.95 -15.31
N ASP A 80 -1.81 -1.99 -16.09
CA ASP A 80 -2.21 -1.74 -17.46
C ASP A 80 -1.05 -2.09 -18.40
N GLY A 81 -1.17 -3.24 -19.06
CA GLY A 81 -0.14 -3.84 -19.88
C GLY A 81 -0.38 -3.66 -21.37
N GLY A 82 0.43 -2.83 -22.02
CA GLY A 82 0.44 -2.66 -23.47
C GLY A 82 1.55 -3.43 -24.18
N GLY A 83 1.64 -3.23 -25.50
CA GLY A 83 2.72 -3.77 -26.33
C GLY A 83 4.07 -3.07 -26.14
N THR A 84 4.07 -1.80 -25.76
CA THR A 84 5.26 -0.95 -25.64
C THR A 84 5.61 -0.60 -24.20
N LYS A 85 4.63 -0.52 -23.31
CA LYS A 85 4.80 -0.18 -21.90
C LYS A 85 3.79 -0.91 -21.04
N THR A 86 4.13 -1.10 -19.78
CA THR A 86 3.25 -1.63 -18.74
C THR A 86 3.28 -0.66 -17.56
N GLU A 87 2.13 -0.17 -17.17
CA GLU A 87 1.97 0.72 -16.04
C GLU A 87 1.46 -0.04 -14.82
N PHE A 88 2.06 0.20 -13.67
CA PHE A 88 1.69 -0.40 -12.40
C PHE A 88 1.34 0.72 -11.44
N VAL A 89 0.16 0.64 -10.83
CA VAL A 89 -0.32 1.63 -9.87
C VAL A 89 -0.63 0.92 -8.56
N LEU A 90 0.00 1.37 -7.48
CA LEU A 90 -0.36 0.98 -6.12
C LEU A 90 -1.35 2.00 -5.58
N PHE A 91 -2.51 1.54 -5.16
CA PHE A 91 -3.56 2.40 -4.59
C PHE A 91 -4.18 1.78 -3.35
N SER A 92 -4.70 2.63 -2.49
CA SER A 92 -5.40 2.23 -1.27
C SER A 92 -6.86 1.85 -1.56
N GLU A 93 -7.51 1.18 -0.62
CA GLU A 93 -8.94 0.84 -0.69
C GLU A 93 -9.82 2.10 -0.83
N SER A 94 -9.35 3.26 -0.37
CA SER A 94 -10.00 4.57 -0.56
C SER A 94 -9.79 5.18 -1.95
N GLY A 95 -9.03 4.52 -2.85
CA GLY A 95 -8.74 5.00 -4.20
C GLY A 95 -7.56 5.97 -4.29
N ARG A 96 -6.84 6.23 -3.19
CA ARG A 96 -5.65 7.10 -3.21
C ARG A 96 -4.48 6.39 -3.88
N ILE A 97 -3.86 7.02 -4.89
CA ILE A 97 -2.64 6.52 -5.51
C ILE A 97 -1.47 6.72 -4.55
N LEU A 98 -0.78 5.62 -4.24
CA LEU A 98 0.36 5.58 -3.32
C LEU A 98 1.69 5.54 -4.07
N ASN A 99 1.73 4.86 -5.21
CA ASN A 99 2.91 4.80 -6.08
C ASN A 99 2.51 4.42 -7.50
N ARG A 100 3.38 4.75 -8.45
CA ARG A 100 3.25 4.42 -9.87
C ARG A 100 4.62 4.12 -10.46
N ILE A 101 4.73 3.03 -11.22
CA ILE A 101 5.92 2.68 -11.98
C ILE A 101 5.54 2.27 -13.39
N VAL A 102 6.46 2.46 -14.33
CA VAL A 102 6.28 2.08 -15.73
C VAL A 102 7.47 1.21 -16.14
N LEU A 103 7.19 0.07 -16.75
CA LEU A 103 8.16 -0.87 -17.30
C LEU A 103 7.87 -1.10 -18.78
N ASP A 104 8.69 -1.94 -19.43
CA ASP A 104 8.50 -2.36 -20.83
C ASP A 104 7.17 -3.10 -21.03
N GLY A 105 6.74 -3.21 -22.29
CA GLY A 105 5.48 -3.85 -22.64
C GLY A 105 5.45 -5.32 -22.28
N CYS A 106 4.33 -5.79 -21.70
CA CYS A 106 4.15 -7.18 -21.28
C CYS A 106 3.16 -7.98 -22.13
N ASN A 107 2.91 -7.57 -23.39
CA ASN A 107 2.03 -8.34 -24.27
C ASN A 107 2.68 -9.69 -24.63
N PRO A 108 2.13 -10.84 -24.19
CA PRO A 108 2.74 -12.15 -24.40
C PRO A 108 2.82 -12.58 -25.87
N ASN A 109 2.01 -11.97 -26.74
CA ASN A 109 2.06 -12.22 -28.18
C ASN A 109 3.24 -11.50 -28.86
N THR A 110 3.80 -10.47 -28.22
CA THR A 110 4.93 -9.67 -28.72
C THR A 110 6.25 -10.12 -28.11
N VAL A 111 6.30 -10.19 -26.77
CA VAL A 111 7.55 -10.48 -26.03
C VAL A 111 7.67 -11.95 -25.62
N GLY A 112 6.64 -12.75 -25.82
CA GLY A 112 6.56 -14.13 -25.33
C GLY A 112 6.12 -14.22 -23.86
N MET A 113 5.58 -15.38 -23.47
CA MET A 113 5.00 -15.61 -22.14
C MET A 113 6.02 -15.46 -21.01
N GLY A 114 7.26 -15.93 -21.21
CA GLY A 114 8.32 -15.87 -20.20
C GLY A 114 8.67 -14.42 -19.85
N GLU A 115 8.94 -13.59 -20.86
CA GLU A 115 9.29 -12.19 -20.66
C GLU A 115 8.11 -11.37 -20.12
N ALA A 116 6.90 -11.61 -20.63
CA ALA A 116 5.71 -10.98 -20.06
C ALA A 116 5.57 -11.24 -18.55
N MET A 117 5.82 -12.48 -18.12
CA MET A 117 5.81 -12.83 -16.70
C MET A 117 6.93 -12.18 -15.90
N ASN A 118 8.15 -12.06 -16.45
CA ASN A 118 9.28 -11.37 -15.83
C ASN A 118 8.93 -9.90 -15.56
N ILE A 119 8.37 -9.20 -16.53
CA ILE A 119 7.96 -7.80 -16.43
C ILE A 119 6.86 -7.64 -15.36
N LEU A 120 5.82 -8.48 -15.40
CA LEU A 120 4.74 -8.45 -14.42
C LEU A 120 5.26 -8.70 -13.00
N GLN A 121 6.12 -9.69 -12.81
CA GLN A 121 6.69 -10.01 -11.51
C GLN A 121 7.59 -8.88 -11.00
N LEU A 122 8.45 -8.32 -11.83
CA LEU A 122 9.34 -7.22 -11.47
C LEU A 122 8.54 -6.01 -10.96
N GLY A 123 7.48 -5.63 -11.68
CA GLY A 123 6.62 -4.51 -11.28
C GLY A 123 5.88 -4.78 -9.97
N ILE A 124 5.28 -5.95 -9.82
CA ILE A 124 4.57 -6.36 -8.60
C ILE A 124 5.54 -6.41 -7.42
N ASP A 125 6.69 -7.09 -7.55
CA ASP A 125 7.69 -7.23 -6.47
C ASP A 125 8.27 -5.86 -6.06
N THR A 126 8.39 -4.92 -7.00
CA THR A 126 8.84 -3.56 -6.71
C THR A 126 7.82 -2.81 -5.84
N LEU A 127 6.54 -2.90 -6.16
CA LEU A 127 5.49 -2.25 -5.37
C LEU A 127 5.24 -2.97 -4.04
N MET A 128 5.45 -4.28 -3.96
CA MET A 128 5.33 -5.06 -2.72
C MET A 128 6.40 -4.72 -1.66
N LYS A 129 7.48 -4.02 -2.03
CA LYS A 129 8.47 -3.49 -1.06
C LYS A 129 7.92 -2.32 -0.26
N ILE A 130 6.87 -1.66 -0.72
CA ILE A 130 6.21 -0.57 -0.01
C ILE A 130 5.47 -1.16 1.19
N LYS A 131 5.67 -0.54 2.35
CA LYS A 131 5.07 -1.02 3.61
C LYS A 131 3.55 -0.97 3.55
N GLY A 132 2.90 -2.10 3.84
CA GLY A 132 1.45 -2.25 3.90
C GLY A 132 0.98 -3.60 3.39
N LYS A 133 -0.33 -3.88 3.49
CA LYS A 133 -0.91 -5.17 3.10
C LYS A 133 -1.54 -5.12 1.72
N ILE A 134 -0.91 -5.74 0.73
CA ILE A 134 -1.51 -5.90 -0.60
C ILE A 134 -2.54 -7.03 -0.55
N SER A 135 -3.79 -6.68 -0.83
CA SER A 135 -4.96 -7.57 -0.78
C SER A 135 -5.39 -8.07 -2.14
N GLY A 136 -5.04 -7.34 -3.21
CA GLY A 136 -5.44 -7.65 -4.57
C GLY A 136 -4.46 -7.16 -5.63
N ILE A 137 -4.41 -7.89 -6.74
CA ILE A 137 -3.72 -7.53 -7.98
C ILE A 137 -4.73 -7.68 -9.12
N PHE A 138 -4.91 -6.62 -9.87
CA PHE A 138 -5.71 -6.58 -11.07
C PHE A 138 -4.79 -6.38 -12.27
N VAL A 139 -4.86 -7.27 -13.26
CA VAL A 139 -4.06 -7.22 -14.49
C VAL A 139 -4.99 -7.04 -15.66
N GLY A 140 -4.94 -5.88 -16.31
CA GLY A 140 -5.48 -5.64 -17.63
C GLY A 140 -4.32 -5.55 -18.62
N ALA A 141 -4.26 -6.41 -19.63
CA ALA A 141 -3.17 -6.33 -20.58
C ALA A 141 -3.58 -6.80 -21.98
N ALA A 142 -3.02 -6.12 -22.98
CA ALA A 142 -3.18 -6.52 -24.37
C ALA A 142 -2.67 -7.94 -24.62
N GLY A 143 -3.40 -8.70 -25.43
CA GLY A 143 -3.05 -10.07 -25.79
C GLY A 143 -3.38 -11.14 -24.76
N LEU A 144 -4.09 -10.80 -23.69
CA LEU A 144 -4.58 -11.77 -22.71
C LEU A 144 -5.70 -12.66 -23.25
N ASP A 145 -6.51 -12.17 -24.16
CA ASP A 145 -7.60 -12.88 -24.82
C ASP A 145 -7.13 -13.90 -25.87
N SER A 146 -5.88 -13.84 -26.29
CA SER A 146 -5.32 -14.76 -27.27
C SER A 146 -5.04 -16.13 -26.65
N GLY A 147 -5.74 -17.16 -27.11
CA GLY A 147 -5.58 -18.53 -26.62
C GLY A 147 -5.89 -18.64 -25.11
N ASN A 148 -4.98 -19.23 -24.35
CA ASN A 148 -5.12 -19.43 -22.89
C ASN A 148 -4.23 -18.49 -22.06
N ASN A 149 -3.82 -17.33 -22.60
CA ASN A 149 -2.87 -16.43 -21.95
C ASN A 149 -3.38 -15.93 -20.60
N THR A 150 -4.64 -15.48 -20.52
CA THR A 150 -5.28 -15.05 -19.26
C THR A 150 -5.19 -16.12 -18.16
N SER A 151 -5.54 -17.36 -18.50
CA SER A 151 -5.53 -18.47 -17.55
C SER A 151 -4.11 -18.84 -17.12
N LYS A 152 -3.14 -18.82 -18.03
CA LYS A 152 -1.72 -19.11 -17.75
C LYS A 152 -1.14 -18.05 -16.82
N ILE A 153 -1.27 -16.77 -17.15
CA ILE A 153 -0.75 -15.64 -16.33
C ILE A 153 -1.41 -15.66 -14.95
N LYS A 154 -2.73 -15.79 -14.88
CA LYS A 154 -3.46 -15.89 -13.62
C LYS A 154 -2.97 -17.05 -12.74
N LYS A 155 -2.73 -18.23 -13.34
CA LYS A 155 -2.19 -19.40 -12.63
C LYS A 155 -0.79 -19.10 -12.08
N MET A 156 0.13 -18.64 -12.93
CA MET A 156 1.51 -18.34 -12.55
C MET A 156 1.59 -17.26 -11.44
N LEU A 157 0.79 -16.21 -11.55
CA LEU A 157 0.72 -15.18 -10.51
C LEU A 157 0.14 -15.72 -9.20
N LYS A 158 -0.89 -16.58 -9.24
CA LYS A 158 -1.44 -17.20 -8.02
C LYS A 158 -0.44 -18.14 -7.34
N GLU A 159 0.37 -18.85 -8.09
CA GLU A 159 1.42 -19.71 -7.54
C GLU A 159 2.48 -18.88 -6.82
N LYS A 160 2.86 -17.73 -7.37
CA LYS A 160 3.86 -16.82 -6.74
C LYS A 160 3.29 -16.00 -5.60
N TYR A 161 2.04 -15.55 -5.70
CA TYR A 161 1.38 -14.69 -4.70
C TYR A 161 0.11 -15.34 -4.12
N PRO A 162 0.23 -16.47 -3.39
CA PRO A 162 -0.92 -17.29 -2.98
C PRO A 162 -1.87 -16.59 -2.02
N LYS A 163 -1.39 -15.59 -1.28
CA LYS A 163 -2.19 -14.84 -0.29
C LYS A 163 -2.92 -13.60 -0.87
N VAL A 164 -2.72 -13.32 -2.16
CA VAL A 164 -3.27 -12.13 -2.82
C VAL A 164 -4.39 -12.54 -3.77
N LYS A 165 -5.48 -11.79 -3.79
CA LYS A 165 -6.55 -12.00 -4.79
C LYS A 165 -6.07 -11.50 -6.14
N ILE A 166 -6.13 -12.35 -7.18
CA ILE A 166 -5.66 -12.01 -8.52
C ILE A 166 -6.81 -12.08 -9.52
N ARG A 167 -6.98 -10.99 -10.26
CA ARG A 167 -7.90 -10.89 -11.39
C ARG A 167 -7.11 -10.49 -12.62
N CYS A 168 -7.33 -11.17 -13.74
CA CYS A 168 -6.71 -10.86 -15.02
C CYS A 168 -7.81 -10.75 -16.08
N GLU A 169 -7.79 -9.67 -16.84
CA GLU A 169 -8.75 -9.39 -17.92
C GLU A 169 -8.00 -8.76 -19.11
N ASN A 170 -8.61 -8.73 -20.30
CA ASN A 170 -8.04 -8.02 -21.43
C ASN A 170 -8.13 -6.50 -21.20
N ASP A 171 -7.21 -5.73 -21.78
CA ASP A 171 -7.11 -4.27 -21.66
C ASP A 171 -8.37 -3.49 -22.09
N VAL A 172 -9.18 -4.07 -22.99
CA VAL A 172 -10.44 -3.47 -23.47
C VAL A 172 -11.45 -3.19 -22.32
N PHE A 173 -11.27 -3.81 -21.16
CA PHE A 173 -12.15 -3.64 -19.99
C PHE A 173 -11.56 -2.76 -18.88
N ASN A 174 -10.42 -2.12 -19.10
CA ASN A 174 -9.83 -1.18 -18.17
C ASN A 174 -10.54 0.16 -18.25
N VAL A 175 -11.73 0.24 -17.66
CA VAL A 175 -12.33 1.51 -17.27
C VAL A 175 -12.03 1.69 -15.78
N ILE A 176 -11.04 2.50 -15.49
CA ILE A 176 -10.80 3.04 -14.14
C ILE A 176 -11.63 4.29 -13.96
#